data_e9da234da6963d99f2d61108322c4458
#
_entry.id   e9da234da6963d99f2d61108322c4458
#
_cell.length_a   1.000
_cell.length_b   1.000
_cell.length_c   1.000
_cell.angle_alpha   90.00
_cell.angle_beta   90.00
_cell.angle_gamma   90.00
#
_symmetry.space_group_name_H-M   'P 1'
#
loop_
_entity.id
_entity.type
_entity.pdbx_description
1 polymer ?
#
loop_
_entity_poly.entity_id
_entity_poly.type
_entity_poly.pdbx_seq_one_letter_code
_entity_poly.pdbx_strand_id
1 'polypeptide(L)'
;MQALTVQPGKAGTLAVGEVEEPDPGPGELLVDGLAIGVCGTDKEIVAGQYGWPPPGRGSMVIGHESLGRVAVAPPNSAFSPGDLVVGVVRRPDPVPCRACAHGEFDMCRNGRYTERGIKEIDGYGSQRWSVETDYAVSLDEALADVGMLMEPATIVAKAWEQVRRVGQRAYFEPQRALITGAGPIGLLAALLSVQQGLDTHILDRVTDGPKPGIAAALGATYHHGDIDDVAARLEPDVVIEATGAGPLVFGAIANTATYGIVCLTGVSPAGRKLRIDAGTINRELVLENDAVVGSVNANLRHYRQAADALGKADKDWLASLITRRIPLQRAQEAFAAHSDDVKVVITLDGSS
;
A
#
# COMPACT_ATOMS: atom_id res chain seq x y z
N MET A 1 -8.25 -8.41 -25.49
CA MET A 1 -8.89 -8.32 -24.17
C MET A 1 -8.97 -6.87 -23.70
N GLN A 2 -9.89 -6.55 -22.76
CA GLN A 2 -9.98 -5.20 -22.22
C GLN A 2 -8.96 -4.93 -21.10
N ALA A 3 -8.44 -3.71 -21.06
CA ALA A 3 -7.51 -3.25 -20.04
C ALA A 3 -7.68 -1.75 -19.73
N LEU A 4 -7.28 -1.36 -18.54
CA LEU A 4 -7.24 0.02 -18.08
C LEU A 4 -5.91 0.66 -18.47
N THR A 5 -5.91 1.55 -19.45
CA THR A 5 -4.72 2.15 -20.05
C THR A 5 -4.61 3.64 -19.79
N VAL A 6 -3.39 4.14 -19.76
CA VAL A 6 -3.09 5.58 -19.60
C VAL A 6 -1.83 5.94 -20.40
N GLN A 7 -1.66 7.21 -20.74
CA GLN A 7 -0.40 7.79 -21.21
C GLN A 7 0.23 8.59 -20.06
N PRO A 8 1.24 8.05 -19.36
CA PRO A 8 1.89 8.77 -18.26
C PRO A 8 2.42 10.14 -18.71
N GLY A 9 2.34 11.13 -17.83
CA GLY A 9 2.67 12.51 -18.15
C GLY A 9 1.58 13.29 -18.91
N LYS A 10 0.42 12.67 -19.21
CA LYS A 10 -0.69 13.32 -19.87
C LYS A 10 -1.99 13.07 -19.14
N ALA A 11 -2.56 14.12 -18.53
CA ALA A 11 -3.87 14.04 -17.92
C ALA A 11 -4.98 13.75 -18.95
N GLY A 12 -6.07 13.11 -18.49
CA GLY A 12 -7.25 12.86 -19.32
C GLY A 12 -7.08 11.76 -20.37
N THR A 13 -6.07 10.90 -20.23
CA THR A 13 -5.79 9.79 -21.16
C THR A 13 -6.22 8.43 -20.64
N LEU A 14 -6.81 8.39 -19.44
CA LEU A 14 -7.36 7.15 -18.88
C LEU A 14 -8.47 6.60 -19.78
N ALA A 15 -8.33 5.37 -20.22
CA ALA A 15 -9.31 4.68 -21.05
C ALA A 15 -9.38 3.19 -20.73
N VAL A 16 -10.55 2.62 -20.94
CA VAL A 16 -10.69 1.17 -21.10
C VAL A 16 -10.54 0.89 -22.58
N GLY A 17 -9.52 0.14 -22.94
CA GLY A 17 -9.19 -0.14 -24.34
C GLY A 17 -8.88 -1.60 -24.58
N GLU A 18 -8.83 -1.98 -25.83
CA GLU A 18 -8.39 -3.32 -26.23
C GLU A 18 -6.85 -3.36 -26.24
N VAL A 19 -6.32 -4.42 -25.63
CA VAL A 19 -4.91 -4.76 -25.67
C VAL A 19 -4.75 -6.22 -26.09
N GLU A 20 -3.56 -6.58 -26.57
CA GLU A 20 -3.23 -7.96 -26.87
C GLU A 20 -3.26 -8.81 -25.58
N GLU A 21 -3.72 -10.06 -25.69
CA GLU A 21 -3.67 -10.98 -24.55
C GLU A 21 -2.22 -11.34 -24.25
N PRO A 22 -1.83 -11.47 -22.97
CA PRO A 22 -0.47 -11.88 -22.63
C PRO A 22 -0.23 -13.33 -23.07
N ASP A 23 0.91 -13.55 -23.69
CA ASP A 23 1.46 -14.88 -23.97
C ASP A 23 2.51 -15.20 -22.90
N PRO A 24 2.18 -16.02 -21.88
CA PRO A 24 3.07 -16.26 -20.75
C PRO A 24 4.33 -17.00 -21.21
N GLY A 25 5.47 -16.43 -20.86
CA GLY A 25 6.76 -17.05 -21.09
C GLY A 25 7.04 -18.26 -20.18
N PRO A 26 8.16 -18.95 -20.41
CA PRO A 26 8.59 -20.01 -19.51
C PRO A 26 8.73 -19.50 -18.06
N GLY A 27 8.05 -20.15 -17.11
CA GLY A 27 8.07 -19.79 -15.69
C GLY A 27 7.08 -18.68 -15.30
N GLU A 28 6.18 -18.29 -16.21
CA GLU A 28 5.10 -17.36 -15.92
C GLU A 28 3.75 -18.05 -15.76
N LEU A 29 2.92 -17.48 -14.89
CA LEU A 29 1.48 -17.79 -14.79
C LEU A 29 0.72 -16.93 -15.80
N LEU A 30 -0.33 -17.47 -16.39
CA LEU A 30 -1.42 -16.70 -16.94
C LEU A 30 -2.52 -16.62 -15.88
N VAL A 31 -3.01 -15.42 -15.61
CA VAL A 31 -3.98 -15.16 -14.55
C VAL A 31 -5.19 -14.45 -15.13
N ASP A 32 -6.37 -14.97 -14.83
CA ASP A 32 -7.64 -14.26 -15.05
C ASP A 32 -7.79 -13.19 -13.96
N GLY A 33 -7.82 -11.91 -14.36
CA GLY A 33 -7.93 -10.79 -13.44
C GLY A 33 -9.34 -10.69 -12.86
N LEU A 34 -9.45 -10.70 -11.53
CA LEU A 34 -10.71 -10.53 -10.81
C LEU A 34 -10.95 -9.05 -10.45
N ALA A 35 -9.97 -8.43 -9.84
CA ALA A 35 -10.09 -7.04 -9.38
C ALA A 35 -8.74 -6.36 -9.21
N ILE A 36 -8.75 -5.03 -9.22
CA ILE A 36 -7.65 -4.18 -8.78
C ILE A 36 -8.14 -3.13 -7.79
N GLY A 37 -7.34 -2.85 -6.76
CA GLY A 37 -7.52 -1.69 -5.90
C GLY A 37 -7.01 -0.42 -6.58
N VAL A 38 -7.63 0.72 -6.27
CA VAL A 38 -7.18 2.05 -6.72
C VAL A 38 -6.52 2.78 -5.56
N CYS A 39 -5.30 3.25 -5.75
CA CYS A 39 -4.56 4.01 -4.76
C CYS A 39 -4.23 5.44 -5.18
N GLY A 40 -3.53 6.18 -4.32
CA GLY A 40 -3.06 7.54 -4.60
C GLY A 40 -2.14 7.61 -5.81
N THR A 41 -1.24 6.64 -5.97
CA THR A 41 -0.31 6.56 -7.11
C THR A 41 -1.04 6.43 -8.45
N ASP A 42 -2.11 5.62 -8.52
CA ASP A 42 -2.90 5.52 -9.75
C ASP A 42 -3.57 6.86 -10.09
N LYS A 43 -4.05 7.59 -9.07
CA LYS A 43 -4.64 8.93 -9.26
C LYS A 43 -3.61 9.94 -9.78
N GLU A 44 -2.38 9.91 -9.27
CA GLU A 44 -1.28 10.76 -9.76
C GLU A 44 -0.89 10.41 -11.20
N ILE A 45 -0.87 9.12 -11.55
CA ILE A 45 -0.59 8.67 -12.92
C ILE A 45 -1.69 9.15 -13.87
N VAL A 46 -2.95 9.00 -13.51
CA VAL A 46 -4.10 9.47 -14.31
C VAL A 46 -4.12 11.00 -14.44
N ALA A 47 -3.66 11.72 -13.42
CA ALA A 47 -3.48 13.17 -13.46
C ALA A 47 -2.25 13.61 -14.29
N GLY A 48 -1.45 12.67 -14.81
CA GLY A 48 -0.25 12.97 -15.59
C GLY A 48 0.94 13.49 -14.77
N GLN A 49 0.92 13.25 -13.46
CA GLN A 49 1.94 13.77 -12.53
C GLN A 49 3.03 12.73 -12.21
N TYR A 50 2.77 11.46 -12.50
CA TYR A 50 3.65 10.34 -12.16
C TYR A 50 3.58 9.23 -13.21
N GLY A 51 4.51 8.25 -13.13
CA GLY A 51 4.50 7.04 -13.94
C GLY A 51 5.37 7.11 -15.20
N TRP A 52 5.84 5.95 -15.65
CA TRP A 52 6.67 5.78 -16.84
C TRP A 52 6.18 4.59 -17.64
N PRO A 53 5.88 4.74 -18.95
CA PRO A 53 5.43 3.62 -19.76
C PRO A 53 6.59 2.64 -20.04
N PRO A 54 6.30 1.39 -20.44
CA PRO A 54 7.30 0.46 -20.92
C PRO A 54 8.17 1.07 -22.02
N PRO A 55 9.47 0.71 -22.12
CA PRO A 55 10.38 1.24 -23.13
C PRO A 55 9.83 1.09 -24.55
N GLY A 56 9.89 2.16 -25.32
CA GLY A 56 9.38 2.20 -26.71
C GLY A 56 7.87 2.35 -26.85
N ARG A 57 7.12 2.47 -25.76
CA ARG A 57 5.65 2.65 -25.77
C ARG A 57 5.28 4.01 -25.22
N GLY A 58 4.15 4.57 -25.70
CA GLY A 58 3.60 5.83 -25.19
C GLY A 58 2.49 5.64 -24.13
N SER A 59 2.02 4.41 -23.93
CA SER A 59 0.96 4.06 -22.99
C SER A 59 1.34 2.81 -22.20
N MET A 60 0.67 2.62 -21.09
CA MET A 60 0.79 1.41 -20.26
C MET A 60 -0.55 1.00 -19.67
N VAL A 61 -0.69 -0.27 -19.30
CA VAL A 61 -1.75 -0.75 -18.43
C VAL A 61 -1.39 -0.36 -17.00
N ILE A 62 -2.32 0.28 -16.28
CA ILE A 62 -2.12 0.65 -14.86
C ILE A 62 -2.71 -0.39 -13.92
N GLY A 63 -2.61 -0.15 -12.60
CA GLY A 63 -3.09 -1.02 -11.53
C GLY A 63 -2.00 -1.94 -10.99
N HIS A 64 -1.76 -1.83 -9.71
CA HIS A 64 -0.71 -2.58 -9.00
C HIS A 64 -1.23 -3.33 -7.77
N GLU A 65 -2.43 -3.03 -7.29
CA GLU A 65 -3.11 -3.75 -6.20
C GLU A 65 -3.97 -4.88 -6.79
N SER A 66 -3.35 -5.96 -7.25
CA SER A 66 -3.99 -7.00 -8.05
C SER A 66 -4.69 -8.08 -7.22
N LEU A 67 -5.68 -8.72 -7.85
CA LEU A 67 -6.25 -9.99 -7.43
C LEU A 67 -6.67 -10.75 -8.69
N GLY A 68 -6.37 -12.06 -8.76
CA GLY A 68 -6.75 -12.90 -9.89
C GLY A 68 -6.73 -14.38 -9.58
N ARG A 69 -7.15 -15.18 -10.53
CA ARG A 69 -7.07 -16.64 -10.48
C ARG A 69 -6.14 -17.18 -11.56
N VAL A 70 -5.31 -18.11 -11.19
CA VAL A 70 -4.43 -18.79 -12.15
C VAL A 70 -5.28 -19.51 -13.20
N ALA A 71 -5.13 -19.11 -14.46
CA ALA A 71 -5.73 -19.81 -15.61
C ALA A 71 -4.78 -20.89 -16.14
N VAL A 72 -3.48 -20.56 -16.25
CA VAL A 72 -2.44 -21.51 -16.69
C VAL A 72 -1.23 -21.37 -15.79
N ALA A 73 -0.71 -22.51 -15.34
CA ALA A 73 0.53 -22.57 -14.56
C ALA A 73 1.61 -23.37 -15.33
N PRO A 74 2.89 -22.96 -15.27
CA PRO A 74 3.95 -23.71 -15.88
C PRO A 74 4.15 -25.07 -15.18
N PRO A 75 4.65 -26.09 -15.91
CA PRO A 75 4.92 -27.39 -15.31
C PRO A 75 5.86 -27.29 -14.09
N ASN A 76 5.56 -28.06 -13.04
CA ASN A 76 6.32 -28.10 -11.79
C ASN A 76 6.36 -26.81 -10.97
N SER A 77 5.47 -25.84 -11.23
CA SER A 77 5.29 -24.70 -10.35
C SER A 77 4.56 -25.09 -9.06
N ALA A 78 4.65 -24.22 -8.06
CA ALA A 78 3.88 -24.37 -6.82
C ALA A 78 2.41 -23.97 -6.98
N PHE A 79 2.01 -23.50 -8.17
CA PHE A 79 0.67 -23.00 -8.47
C PHE A 79 -0.08 -23.97 -9.35
N SER A 80 -1.40 -23.98 -9.19
CA SER A 80 -2.36 -24.76 -9.99
C SER A 80 -3.44 -23.85 -10.58
N PRO A 81 -4.04 -24.22 -11.72
CA PRO A 81 -5.22 -23.52 -12.22
C PRO A 81 -6.32 -23.44 -11.15
N GLY A 82 -6.90 -22.26 -10.98
CA GLY A 82 -7.90 -21.95 -9.95
C GLY A 82 -7.33 -21.32 -8.70
N ASP A 83 -6.03 -21.40 -8.43
CA ASP A 83 -5.42 -20.77 -7.26
C ASP A 83 -5.64 -19.25 -7.28
N LEU A 84 -6.02 -18.71 -6.12
CA LEU A 84 -6.16 -17.27 -5.91
C LEU A 84 -4.78 -16.65 -5.72
N VAL A 85 -4.46 -15.62 -6.49
CA VAL A 85 -3.13 -15.01 -6.50
C VAL A 85 -3.15 -13.49 -6.59
N VAL A 86 -2.09 -12.88 -6.07
CA VAL A 86 -1.72 -11.49 -6.31
C VAL A 86 -0.32 -11.42 -6.92
N GLY A 87 -0.10 -10.42 -7.76
CA GLY A 87 1.22 -10.15 -8.33
C GLY A 87 2.01 -9.17 -7.47
N VAL A 88 3.30 -9.44 -7.29
CA VAL A 88 4.24 -8.50 -6.65
C VAL A 88 4.45 -7.31 -7.57
N VAL A 89 4.55 -6.11 -7.01
CA VAL A 89 4.65 -4.88 -7.81
C VAL A 89 6.05 -4.68 -8.37
N ARG A 90 7.07 -4.70 -7.52
CA ARG A 90 8.43 -4.34 -7.92
C ARG A 90 9.21 -5.54 -8.44
N ARG A 91 9.97 -5.31 -9.52
CA ARG A 91 11.01 -6.21 -10.03
C ARG A 91 12.38 -5.62 -9.71
N PRO A 92 13.36 -6.44 -9.31
CA PRO A 92 14.71 -5.97 -9.02
C PRO A 92 15.39 -5.38 -10.27
N ASP A 93 16.44 -4.59 -10.06
CA ASP A 93 17.34 -4.18 -11.10
C ASP A 93 17.95 -5.43 -11.76
N PRO A 94 17.89 -5.56 -13.10
CA PRO A 94 18.52 -6.66 -13.84
C PRO A 94 20.03 -6.82 -13.56
N VAL A 95 20.70 -5.71 -13.21
CA VAL A 95 22.08 -5.72 -12.70
C VAL A 95 22.02 -5.37 -11.22
N PRO A 96 21.91 -6.36 -10.33
CA PRO A 96 21.52 -6.12 -8.94
C PRO A 96 22.56 -5.29 -8.20
N CYS A 97 22.10 -4.26 -7.48
CA CYS A 97 22.92 -3.62 -6.45
C CYS A 97 23.06 -4.56 -5.23
N ARG A 98 23.88 -4.18 -4.25
CA ARG A 98 24.09 -5.01 -3.07
C ARG A 98 22.78 -5.34 -2.32
N ALA A 99 21.83 -4.39 -2.23
CA ALA A 99 20.54 -4.64 -1.61
C ALA A 99 19.73 -5.67 -2.42
N CYS A 100 19.60 -5.49 -3.74
CA CYS A 100 18.91 -6.44 -4.60
C CYS A 100 19.53 -7.85 -4.56
N ALA A 101 20.87 -7.94 -4.53
CA ALA A 101 21.59 -9.21 -4.43
C ALA A 101 21.32 -9.97 -3.10
N HIS A 102 20.84 -9.29 -2.09
CA HIS A 102 20.44 -9.87 -0.80
C HIS A 102 18.90 -10.01 -0.67
N GLY A 103 18.15 -9.92 -1.78
CA GLY A 103 16.69 -10.01 -1.78
C GLY A 103 15.97 -8.77 -1.27
N GLU A 104 16.70 -7.67 -0.98
CA GLU A 104 16.15 -6.39 -0.51
C GLU A 104 15.89 -5.45 -1.70
N PHE A 105 15.16 -5.94 -2.73
CA PHE A 105 14.93 -5.16 -3.95
C PHE A 105 14.02 -3.95 -3.73
N ASP A 106 13.23 -3.95 -2.67
CA ASP A 106 12.48 -2.80 -2.17
C ASP A 106 13.39 -1.66 -1.67
N MET A 107 14.66 -1.96 -1.37
CA MET A 107 15.71 -1.01 -0.98
C MET A 107 16.74 -0.79 -2.12
N CYS A 108 16.33 -0.97 -3.39
CA CYS A 108 17.22 -0.84 -4.54
C CYS A 108 17.92 0.53 -4.57
N ARG A 109 19.25 0.52 -4.68
CA ARG A 109 20.10 1.73 -4.68
C ARG A 109 20.42 2.25 -6.07
N ASN A 110 20.25 1.43 -7.12
CA ASN A 110 20.53 1.83 -8.50
C ASN A 110 19.37 2.59 -9.15
N GLY A 111 18.13 2.45 -8.61
CA GLY A 111 16.94 3.06 -9.17
C GLY A 111 16.45 2.46 -10.50
N ARG A 112 17.08 1.38 -10.99
CA ARG A 112 16.74 0.70 -12.25
C ARG A 112 15.78 -0.48 -12.07
N TYR A 113 15.04 -0.51 -10.99
CA TYR A 113 13.91 -1.42 -10.79
C TYR A 113 12.74 -1.01 -11.68
N THR A 114 11.86 -1.96 -11.99
CA THR A 114 10.56 -1.69 -12.62
C THR A 114 9.43 -1.95 -11.64
N GLU A 115 8.25 -1.36 -11.88
CA GLU A 115 7.06 -1.51 -11.02
C GLU A 115 5.81 -1.67 -11.88
N ARG A 116 5.10 -2.76 -11.68
CA ARG A 116 3.86 -3.10 -12.38
C ARG A 116 2.85 -1.96 -12.29
N GLY A 117 2.45 -1.45 -13.45
CA GLY A 117 1.46 -0.36 -13.56
C GLY A 117 1.93 1.02 -13.12
N ILE A 118 3.24 1.16 -12.83
CA ILE A 118 3.84 2.42 -12.36
C ILE A 118 5.07 2.79 -13.18
N LYS A 119 6.04 1.88 -13.28
CA LYS A 119 7.34 2.19 -13.88
C LYS A 119 7.80 1.09 -14.82
N GLU A 120 7.80 1.41 -16.13
CA GLU A 120 8.45 0.69 -17.22
C GLU A 120 7.97 -0.76 -17.44
N ILE A 121 6.85 -1.17 -16.81
CA ILE A 121 6.20 -2.47 -17.00
C ILE A 121 4.70 -2.33 -16.82
N ASP A 122 3.90 -3.01 -17.66
CA ASP A 122 2.46 -3.01 -17.58
C ASP A 122 1.95 -3.53 -16.22
N GLY A 123 0.87 -2.92 -15.73
CA GLY A 123 0.18 -3.32 -14.52
C GLY A 123 -0.75 -4.51 -14.71
N TYR A 124 -1.58 -4.70 -13.72
CA TYR A 124 -2.53 -5.80 -13.60
C TYR A 124 -3.98 -5.40 -13.93
N GLY A 125 -4.22 -4.15 -14.35
CA GLY A 125 -5.55 -3.61 -14.63
C GLY A 125 -6.12 -4.09 -15.98
N SER A 126 -6.15 -5.40 -16.21
CA SER A 126 -6.64 -6.05 -17.41
C SER A 126 -7.38 -7.34 -17.08
N GLN A 127 -8.23 -7.81 -18.01
CA GLN A 127 -8.99 -9.07 -17.85
C GLN A 127 -8.06 -10.29 -17.67
N ARG A 128 -6.85 -10.23 -18.25
CA ARG A 128 -5.79 -11.23 -18.07
C ARG A 128 -4.45 -10.56 -17.93
N TRP A 129 -3.57 -11.17 -17.15
CA TRP A 129 -2.20 -10.71 -16.99
C TRP A 129 -1.25 -11.89 -16.76
N SER A 130 0.01 -11.73 -17.13
CA SER A 130 1.06 -12.69 -16.82
C SER A 130 1.93 -12.20 -15.66
N VAL A 131 2.46 -13.16 -14.91
CA VAL A 131 3.39 -12.90 -13.82
C VAL A 131 4.35 -14.07 -13.65
N GLU A 132 5.60 -13.77 -13.41
CA GLU A 132 6.61 -14.78 -13.08
C GLU A 132 6.25 -15.47 -11.75
N THR A 133 6.41 -16.79 -11.67
CA THR A 133 6.06 -17.57 -10.47
C THR A 133 6.75 -17.07 -9.20
N ASP A 134 7.99 -16.57 -9.32
CA ASP A 134 8.74 -15.98 -8.22
C ASP A 134 8.15 -14.67 -7.68
N TYR A 135 7.27 -14.04 -8.46
CA TYR A 135 6.61 -12.76 -8.13
C TYR A 135 5.09 -12.88 -8.05
N ALA A 136 4.57 -14.09 -7.90
CA ALA A 136 3.20 -14.39 -7.56
C ALA A 136 3.10 -14.84 -6.09
N VAL A 137 2.02 -14.48 -5.42
CA VAL A 137 1.76 -14.90 -4.04
C VAL A 137 0.36 -15.49 -3.97
N SER A 138 0.29 -16.75 -3.56
CA SER A 138 -0.98 -17.46 -3.34
C SER A 138 -1.70 -16.89 -2.11
N LEU A 139 -3.01 -16.78 -2.20
CA LEU A 139 -3.89 -16.37 -1.11
C LEU A 139 -4.84 -17.50 -0.72
N ASP A 140 -5.27 -17.48 0.54
CA ASP A 140 -6.38 -18.30 1.00
C ASP A 140 -7.68 -17.91 0.27
N GLU A 141 -8.50 -18.87 -0.09
CA GLU A 141 -9.79 -18.66 -0.78
C GLU A 141 -10.73 -17.73 0.03
N ALA A 142 -10.62 -17.72 1.35
CA ALA A 142 -11.37 -16.81 2.20
C ALA A 142 -11.07 -15.32 1.93
N LEU A 143 -10.04 -15.00 1.15
CA LEU A 143 -9.67 -13.65 0.76
C LEU A 143 -10.14 -13.27 -0.67
N ALA A 144 -10.96 -14.11 -1.33
CA ALA A 144 -11.38 -13.90 -2.72
C ALA A 144 -12.06 -12.54 -2.95
N ASP A 145 -12.79 -12.04 -1.97
CA ASP A 145 -13.49 -10.76 -2.07
C ASP A 145 -12.64 -9.55 -1.64
N VAL A 146 -11.52 -9.76 -0.95
CA VAL A 146 -10.74 -8.69 -0.31
C VAL A 146 -9.24 -8.75 -0.62
N GLY A 147 -8.80 -9.72 -1.42
CA GLY A 147 -7.38 -10.00 -1.67
C GLY A 147 -6.62 -8.86 -2.34
N MET A 148 -7.28 -7.91 -3.01
CA MET A 148 -6.64 -6.69 -3.53
C MET A 148 -6.15 -5.76 -2.41
N LEU A 149 -6.54 -5.97 -1.16
CA LEU A 149 -5.96 -5.29 0.01
C LEU A 149 -4.54 -5.80 0.35
N MET A 150 -4.10 -6.86 -0.31
CA MET A 150 -2.80 -7.47 -0.08
C MET A 150 -1.66 -6.49 -0.33
N GLU A 151 -1.67 -5.80 -1.48
CA GLU A 151 -0.60 -4.86 -1.82
C GLU A 151 -0.47 -3.76 -0.78
N PRO A 152 -1.51 -2.96 -0.44
CA PRO A 152 -1.38 -1.94 0.61
C PRO A 152 -1.04 -2.53 1.98
N ALA A 153 -1.44 -3.77 2.30
CA ALA A 153 -1.04 -4.44 3.53
C ALA A 153 0.48 -4.74 3.57
N THR A 154 1.13 -4.95 2.41
CA THR A 154 2.58 -5.14 2.35
C THR A 154 3.37 -3.89 2.76
N ILE A 155 2.84 -2.71 2.42
CA ILE A 155 3.46 -1.42 2.77
C ILE A 155 3.51 -1.27 4.30
N VAL A 156 2.41 -1.57 4.97
CA VAL A 156 2.34 -1.47 6.44
C VAL A 156 3.06 -2.63 7.14
N ALA A 157 3.08 -3.82 6.56
CA ALA A 157 3.90 -4.93 7.07
C ALA A 157 5.39 -4.54 7.10
N LYS A 158 5.87 -3.89 6.03
CA LYS A 158 7.22 -3.33 6.00
C LYS A 158 7.40 -2.21 7.03
N ALA A 159 6.46 -1.28 7.16
CA ALA A 159 6.55 -0.20 8.14
C ALA A 159 6.72 -0.76 9.56
N TRP A 160 5.90 -1.73 9.95
CA TRP A 160 6.02 -2.43 11.24
C TRP A 160 7.31 -3.25 11.37
N GLU A 161 7.82 -3.82 10.27
CA GLU A 161 9.15 -4.46 10.29
C GLU A 161 10.25 -3.44 10.57
N GLN A 162 10.20 -2.24 9.96
CA GLN A 162 11.17 -1.17 10.23
C GLN A 162 11.08 -0.71 11.68
N VAL A 163 9.88 -0.52 12.23
CA VAL A 163 9.69 -0.20 13.66
C VAL A 163 10.37 -1.25 14.55
N ARG A 164 10.13 -2.54 14.32
CA ARG A 164 10.78 -3.61 15.10
C ARG A 164 12.30 -3.59 14.96
N ARG A 165 12.83 -3.46 13.72
CA ARG A 165 14.28 -3.42 13.46
C ARG A 165 14.95 -2.23 14.15
N VAL A 166 14.33 -1.05 14.09
CA VAL A 166 14.83 0.15 14.75
C VAL A 166 14.70 0.03 16.27
N GLY A 167 13.61 -0.56 16.77
CA GLY A 167 13.42 -0.81 18.21
C GLY A 167 14.50 -1.72 18.80
N GLN A 168 15.06 -2.67 18.03
CA GLN A 168 16.14 -3.55 18.45
C GLN A 168 17.47 -2.84 18.81
N ARG A 169 17.55 -1.51 18.64
CA ARG A 169 18.71 -0.72 19.09
C ARG A 169 18.92 -0.72 20.59
N ALA A 170 17.85 -1.00 21.37
CA ALA A 170 17.87 -1.29 22.82
C ALA A 170 16.64 -2.10 23.21
N TYR A 171 16.35 -2.26 24.51
CA TYR A 171 15.09 -2.88 24.96
C TYR A 171 13.91 -1.97 24.59
N PHE A 172 13.01 -2.48 23.76
CA PHE A 172 11.85 -1.75 23.25
C PHE A 172 10.61 -2.62 23.29
N GLU A 173 9.67 -2.29 24.13
CA GLU A 173 8.40 -2.97 24.32
C GLU A 173 7.26 -1.95 24.22
N PRO A 174 6.90 -1.56 22.98
CA PRO A 174 5.87 -0.54 22.77
C PRO A 174 4.51 -1.03 23.29
N GLN A 175 3.77 -0.12 23.91
CA GLN A 175 2.43 -0.38 24.43
C GLN A 175 1.37 0.35 23.61
N ARG A 176 1.70 1.52 23.06
CA ARG A 176 0.75 2.41 22.40
C ARG A 176 1.22 2.85 21.04
N ALA A 177 0.31 2.76 20.07
CA ALA A 177 0.55 3.24 18.72
C ALA A 177 -0.47 4.30 18.30
N LEU A 178 0.02 5.37 17.67
CA LEU A 178 -0.78 6.36 16.98
C LEU A 178 -0.61 6.22 15.47
N ILE A 179 -1.71 6.07 14.76
CA ILE A 179 -1.74 6.01 13.29
C ILE A 179 -2.36 7.31 12.79
N THR A 180 -1.68 8.06 11.92
CA THR A 180 -2.26 9.26 11.31
C THR A 180 -2.83 8.95 9.94
N GLY A 181 -4.11 9.28 9.76
CA GLY A 181 -4.90 8.99 8.57
C GLY A 181 -5.68 7.67 8.66
N ALA A 182 -6.98 7.75 8.43
CA ALA A 182 -7.89 6.60 8.32
C ALA A 182 -8.21 6.26 6.86
N GLY A 183 -7.20 6.31 5.99
CA GLY A 183 -7.23 5.73 4.65
C GLY A 183 -6.86 4.24 4.68
N PRO A 184 -6.76 3.57 3.51
CA PRO A 184 -6.46 2.13 3.47
C PRO A 184 -5.15 1.78 4.18
N ILE A 185 -4.11 2.57 3.97
CA ILE A 185 -2.79 2.37 4.62
C ILE A 185 -2.92 2.51 6.14
N GLY A 186 -3.57 3.58 6.63
CA GLY A 186 -3.69 3.80 8.07
C GLY A 186 -4.55 2.73 8.75
N LEU A 187 -5.68 2.33 8.17
CA LEU A 187 -6.55 1.29 8.73
C LEU A 187 -5.85 -0.08 8.72
N LEU A 188 -5.11 -0.43 7.67
CA LEU A 188 -4.31 -1.65 7.65
C LEU A 188 -3.12 -1.57 8.62
N ALA A 189 -2.51 -0.39 8.83
CA ALA A 189 -1.50 -0.20 9.86
C ALA A 189 -2.08 -0.41 11.26
N ALA A 190 -3.31 0.07 11.51
CA ALA A 190 -4.03 -0.16 12.75
C ALA A 190 -4.38 -1.63 12.96
N LEU A 191 -4.77 -2.37 11.90
CA LEU A 191 -4.99 -3.81 11.96
C LEU A 191 -3.74 -4.54 12.48
N LEU A 192 -2.58 -4.26 11.90
CA LEU A 192 -1.32 -4.88 12.32
C LEU A 192 -0.91 -4.46 13.73
N SER A 193 -1.26 -3.24 14.15
CA SER A 193 -1.06 -2.73 15.52
C SER A 193 -1.88 -3.53 16.54
N VAL A 194 -3.19 -3.67 16.29
CA VAL A 194 -4.11 -4.44 17.13
C VAL A 194 -3.69 -5.91 17.20
N GLN A 195 -3.27 -6.51 16.07
CA GLN A 195 -2.79 -7.89 16.05
C GLN A 195 -1.50 -8.09 16.85
N GLN A 196 -0.72 -7.04 17.07
CA GLN A 196 0.46 -7.03 17.95
C GLN A 196 0.09 -6.80 19.43
N GLY A 197 -1.17 -6.53 19.76
CA GLY A 197 -1.65 -6.29 21.11
C GLY A 197 -1.43 -4.87 21.62
N LEU A 198 -1.13 -3.91 20.73
CA LEU A 198 -0.90 -2.51 21.11
C LEU A 198 -2.23 -1.79 21.34
N ASP A 199 -2.23 -0.88 22.32
CA ASP A 199 -3.30 0.13 22.48
C ASP A 199 -3.23 1.06 21.25
N THR A 200 -4.21 0.90 20.35
CA THR A 200 -4.16 1.47 18.99
C THR A 200 -5.08 2.66 18.87
N HIS A 201 -4.51 3.78 18.44
CA HIS A 201 -5.20 5.03 18.21
C HIS A 201 -5.06 5.46 16.75
N ILE A 202 -6.14 6.02 16.18
CA ILE A 202 -6.16 6.55 14.80
C ILE A 202 -6.55 8.02 14.87
N LEU A 203 -5.77 8.90 14.26
CA LEU A 203 -6.08 10.31 14.10
C LEU A 203 -6.39 10.63 12.65
N ASP A 204 -7.60 11.11 12.37
CA ASP A 204 -7.99 11.62 11.04
C ASP A 204 -8.84 12.88 11.21
N ARG A 205 -8.90 13.69 10.16
CA ARG A 205 -9.70 14.93 10.12
C ARG A 205 -11.20 14.69 9.91
N VAL A 206 -11.57 13.52 9.39
CA VAL A 206 -12.95 13.17 9.05
C VAL A 206 -13.68 12.74 10.33
N THR A 207 -14.82 13.36 10.63
CA THR A 207 -15.62 13.07 11.83
C THR A 207 -16.84 12.20 11.54
N ASP A 208 -17.27 12.17 10.29
CA ASP A 208 -18.46 11.49 9.80
C ASP A 208 -18.12 10.41 8.76
N GLY A 209 -19.12 9.64 8.34
CA GLY A 209 -18.95 8.58 7.36
C GLY A 209 -18.39 7.28 7.94
N PRO A 210 -17.85 6.36 7.12
CA PRO A 210 -17.54 4.99 7.55
C PRO A 210 -16.31 4.86 8.45
N LYS A 211 -15.34 5.77 8.34
CA LYS A 211 -14.00 5.65 8.97
C LYS A 211 -14.02 5.47 10.50
N PRO A 212 -14.78 6.29 11.28
CA PRO A 212 -14.84 6.10 12.72
C PRO A 212 -15.41 4.73 13.13
N GLY A 213 -16.46 4.28 12.41
CA GLY A 213 -17.07 2.98 12.63
C GLY A 213 -16.13 1.81 12.32
N ILE A 214 -15.37 1.90 11.23
CA ILE A 214 -14.37 0.89 10.84
C ILE A 214 -13.24 0.82 11.89
N ALA A 215 -12.76 1.96 12.38
CA ALA A 215 -11.74 2.00 13.42
C ALA A 215 -12.25 1.37 14.74
N ALA A 216 -13.47 1.72 15.17
CA ALA A 216 -14.07 1.18 16.37
C ALA A 216 -14.33 -0.33 16.26
N ALA A 217 -14.79 -0.82 15.11
CA ALA A 217 -15.00 -2.25 14.87
C ALA A 217 -13.69 -3.06 14.94
N LEU A 218 -12.56 -2.45 14.63
CA LEU A 218 -11.23 -3.04 14.79
C LEU A 218 -10.78 -3.10 16.27
N GLY A 219 -11.40 -2.32 17.14
CA GLY A 219 -10.95 -2.13 18.52
C GLY A 219 -9.96 -0.98 18.70
N ALA A 220 -9.80 -0.13 17.68
CA ALA A 220 -8.96 1.07 17.77
C ALA A 220 -9.77 2.28 18.25
N THR A 221 -9.11 3.19 18.98
CA THR A 221 -9.71 4.46 19.39
C THR A 221 -9.51 5.52 18.31
N TYR A 222 -10.62 6.10 17.85
CA TYR A 222 -10.58 7.13 16.81
C TYR A 222 -10.54 8.54 17.40
N HIS A 223 -9.65 9.37 16.87
CA HIS A 223 -9.47 10.76 17.28
C HIS A 223 -9.63 11.70 16.09
N HIS A 224 -10.06 12.92 16.38
CA HIS A 224 -10.02 14.07 15.50
C HIS A 224 -9.41 15.26 16.24
N GLY A 225 -8.91 16.25 15.51
CA GLY A 225 -8.29 17.44 16.09
C GLY A 225 -6.82 17.57 15.77
N ASP A 226 -6.12 18.33 16.60
CA ASP A 226 -4.70 18.60 16.44
C ASP A 226 -3.85 17.41 16.90
N ILE A 227 -2.79 17.11 16.17
CA ILE A 227 -1.88 16.02 16.50
C ILE A 227 -1.12 16.29 17.79
N ASP A 228 -0.75 17.56 18.05
CA ASP A 228 0.00 17.91 19.25
C ASP A 228 -0.85 17.64 20.51
N ASP A 229 -2.15 17.99 20.48
CA ASP A 229 -3.07 17.72 21.59
C ASP A 229 -3.31 16.22 21.79
N VAL A 230 -3.45 15.47 20.72
CA VAL A 230 -3.73 14.02 20.77
C VAL A 230 -2.49 13.27 21.21
N ALA A 231 -1.34 13.51 20.61
CA ALA A 231 -0.11 12.80 20.90
C ALA A 231 0.44 13.13 22.30
N ALA A 232 0.33 14.40 22.77
CA ALA A 232 0.73 14.77 24.11
C ALA A 232 -0.06 14.05 25.22
N ARG A 233 -1.33 13.68 24.96
CA ARG A 233 -2.15 12.89 25.91
C ARG A 233 -1.84 11.40 25.85
N LEU A 234 -1.46 10.91 24.66
CA LEU A 234 -1.25 9.49 24.42
C LEU A 234 0.17 9.07 24.75
N GLU A 235 1.14 9.94 24.54
CA GLU A 235 2.56 9.58 24.61
C GLU A 235 2.85 8.28 23.82
N PRO A 236 2.63 8.26 22.47
CA PRO A 236 2.70 7.04 21.69
C PRO A 236 4.14 6.56 21.54
N ASP A 237 4.40 5.29 21.81
CA ASP A 237 5.70 4.65 21.59
C ASP A 237 6.03 4.54 20.09
N VAL A 238 4.97 4.39 19.27
CA VAL A 238 5.08 4.26 17.81
C VAL A 238 4.08 5.18 17.13
N VAL A 239 4.55 5.95 16.16
CA VAL A 239 3.67 6.66 15.23
C VAL A 239 3.88 6.13 13.81
N ILE A 240 2.80 5.65 13.16
CA ILE A 240 2.79 5.36 11.72
C ILE A 240 2.10 6.53 11.01
N GLU A 241 2.88 7.32 10.31
CA GLU A 241 2.35 8.47 9.58
C GLU A 241 1.96 8.03 8.14
N ALA A 242 0.66 8.05 7.83
CA ALA A 242 0.13 7.53 6.57
C ALA A 242 -0.61 8.58 5.71
N THR A 243 -0.44 9.87 6.02
CA THR A 243 -1.12 10.95 5.28
C THR A 243 -0.20 11.72 4.33
N GLY A 244 1.08 11.84 4.66
CA GLY A 244 2.00 12.76 3.99
C GLY A 244 1.67 14.23 4.19
N ALA A 245 0.75 14.57 5.09
CA ALA A 245 0.42 15.95 5.40
C ALA A 245 1.52 16.56 6.27
N GLY A 246 2.22 17.57 5.76
CA GLY A 246 3.37 18.15 6.44
C GLY A 246 3.15 18.50 7.92
N PRO A 247 2.05 19.15 8.33
CA PRO A 247 1.77 19.37 9.75
C PRO A 247 1.73 18.09 10.58
N LEU A 248 1.09 17.02 10.07
CA LEU A 248 1.03 15.73 10.75
C LEU A 248 2.38 15.03 10.80
N VAL A 249 3.18 15.12 9.71
CA VAL A 249 4.55 14.58 9.66
C VAL A 249 5.41 15.20 10.78
N PHE A 250 5.43 16.53 10.88
CA PHE A 250 6.26 17.21 11.88
C PHE A 250 5.66 17.15 13.29
N GLY A 251 4.34 17.16 13.43
CA GLY A 251 3.69 16.92 14.72
C GLY A 251 3.94 15.50 15.24
N ALA A 252 3.95 14.49 14.36
CA ALA A 252 4.33 13.13 14.74
C ALA A 252 5.76 13.05 15.26
N ILE A 253 6.71 13.75 14.59
CA ILE A 253 8.13 13.77 14.99
C ILE A 253 8.33 14.46 16.33
N ALA A 254 7.52 15.48 16.64
CA ALA A 254 7.65 16.28 17.85
C ALA A 254 6.92 15.70 19.09
N ASN A 255 6.12 14.64 18.93
CA ASN A 255 5.21 14.21 19.99
C ASN A 255 5.16 12.68 20.14
N THR A 256 6.31 12.01 20.17
CA THR A 256 6.42 10.60 20.58
C THR A 256 6.73 10.50 22.07
N ALA A 257 6.51 9.33 22.66
CA ALA A 257 7.08 9.01 23.97
C ALA A 257 8.62 8.93 23.86
N THR A 258 9.30 9.14 24.97
CA THR A 258 10.77 8.98 25.06
C THR A 258 11.19 7.62 24.47
N TYR A 259 12.20 7.63 23.60
CA TYR A 259 12.69 6.47 22.87
C TYR A 259 11.69 5.96 21.80
N GLY A 260 10.76 6.84 21.39
CA GLY A 260 9.73 6.54 20.41
C GLY A 260 10.25 6.35 18.99
N ILE A 261 9.37 5.81 18.14
CA ILE A 261 9.68 5.56 16.73
C ILE A 261 8.57 6.11 15.84
N VAL A 262 8.92 7.03 14.95
CA VAL A 262 8.05 7.53 13.89
C VAL A 262 8.40 6.84 12.59
N CYS A 263 7.44 6.14 11.98
CA CYS A 263 7.58 5.56 10.65
C CYS A 263 6.72 6.33 9.64
N LEU A 264 7.37 7.00 8.69
CA LEU A 264 6.72 7.79 7.66
C LEU A 264 6.42 6.90 6.45
N THR A 265 5.15 6.74 6.10
CA THR A 265 4.67 6.00 4.93
C THR A 265 3.91 6.90 3.95
N GLY A 266 3.40 8.02 4.42
CA GLY A 266 2.72 9.02 3.60
C GLY A 266 3.69 9.82 2.75
N VAL A 267 3.40 9.96 1.45
CA VAL A 267 4.22 10.74 0.52
C VAL A 267 3.66 12.15 0.41
N SER A 268 4.47 13.14 0.77
CA SER A 268 4.08 14.56 0.69
C SER A 268 4.19 15.08 -0.75
N PRO A 269 3.23 15.87 -1.24
CA PRO A 269 3.40 16.58 -2.51
C PRO A 269 4.54 17.59 -2.41
N ALA A 270 5.37 17.65 -3.43
CA ALA A 270 6.49 18.58 -3.50
C ALA A 270 6.04 20.04 -3.56
N GLY A 271 6.91 20.97 -3.14
CA GLY A 271 6.75 22.43 -3.31
C GLY A 271 5.96 23.14 -2.21
N ARG A 272 5.29 22.45 -1.31
CA ARG A 272 4.62 23.08 -0.16
C ARG A 272 5.63 23.36 0.96
N LYS A 273 5.79 24.65 1.32
CA LYS A 273 6.67 25.08 2.41
C LYS A 273 5.91 25.15 3.73
N LEU A 274 6.54 24.66 4.80
CA LEU A 274 6.06 24.78 6.18
C LEU A 274 7.06 25.58 7.02
N ARG A 275 6.54 26.30 8.01
CA ARG A 275 7.34 26.94 9.04
C ARG A 275 7.32 26.03 10.26
N ILE A 276 8.48 25.57 10.70
CA ILE A 276 8.66 24.66 11.84
C ILE A 276 9.73 25.19 12.78
N ASP A 277 9.64 24.85 14.05
CA ASP A 277 10.72 25.03 15.02
C ASP A 277 11.67 23.82 14.98
N ALA A 278 12.60 23.86 14.03
CA ALA A 278 13.57 22.79 13.85
C ALA A 278 14.53 22.62 15.05
N GLY A 279 14.73 23.69 15.83
CA GLY A 279 15.60 23.66 17.02
C GLY A 279 15.00 22.82 18.14
N THR A 280 13.71 23.01 18.43
CA THR A 280 12.97 22.22 19.41
C THR A 280 12.88 20.75 18.97
N ILE A 281 12.50 20.48 17.73
CA ILE A 281 12.41 19.10 17.20
C ILE A 281 13.77 18.38 17.32
N ASN A 282 14.87 19.01 16.90
CA ASN A 282 16.19 18.39 17.01
C ASN A 282 16.58 18.13 18.47
N ARG A 283 16.26 19.06 19.37
CA ARG A 283 16.57 18.91 20.79
C ARG A 283 15.87 17.70 21.40
N GLU A 284 14.58 17.53 21.13
CA GLU A 284 13.75 16.43 21.63
C GLU A 284 14.23 15.10 21.09
N LEU A 285 14.37 14.96 19.76
CA LEU A 285 14.93 13.76 19.14
C LEU A 285 16.24 13.29 19.75
N VAL A 286 17.14 14.24 20.08
CA VAL A 286 18.46 13.91 20.67
C VAL A 286 18.34 13.53 22.12
N LEU A 287 17.58 14.30 22.93
CA LEU A 287 17.47 14.08 24.37
C LEU A 287 16.67 12.83 24.71
N GLU A 288 15.67 12.50 23.89
CA GLU A 288 14.79 11.37 24.11
C GLU A 288 15.21 10.10 23.37
N ASN A 289 16.26 10.18 22.54
CA ASN A 289 16.76 9.06 21.73
C ASN A 289 15.70 8.52 20.75
N ASP A 290 14.87 9.38 20.17
CA ASP A 290 13.84 8.99 19.24
C ASP A 290 14.39 8.60 17.88
N ALA A 291 13.58 7.94 17.09
CA ALA A 291 13.96 7.57 15.73
C ALA A 291 12.85 7.91 14.73
N VAL A 292 13.27 8.49 13.60
CA VAL A 292 12.39 8.73 12.46
C VAL A 292 12.89 7.90 11.27
N VAL A 293 12.00 7.11 10.67
CA VAL A 293 12.33 6.26 9.53
C VAL A 293 11.29 6.38 8.44
N GLY A 294 11.74 6.49 7.17
CA GLY A 294 10.86 6.42 6.00
C GLY A 294 10.68 4.98 5.53
N SER A 295 9.48 4.62 5.06
CA SER A 295 9.19 3.30 4.52
C SER A 295 8.29 3.39 3.30
N VAL A 296 8.69 2.75 2.20
CA VAL A 296 7.93 2.65 0.95
C VAL A 296 8.25 1.34 0.25
N ASN A 297 7.34 0.84 -0.56
CA ASN A 297 7.47 -0.43 -1.27
C ASN A 297 7.57 -1.67 -0.36
N ALA A 298 7.60 -2.82 -0.98
CA ALA A 298 7.67 -4.10 -0.30
C ALA A 298 8.48 -5.13 -1.11
N ASN A 299 8.96 -6.17 -0.44
CA ASN A 299 9.50 -7.37 -1.08
C ASN A 299 8.72 -8.62 -0.63
N LEU A 300 9.08 -9.77 -1.16
CA LEU A 300 8.35 -11.04 -0.96
C LEU A 300 8.07 -11.39 0.51
N ARG A 301 8.99 -11.05 1.44
CA ARG A 301 8.74 -11.35 2.86
C ARG A 301 7.60 -10.50 3.43
N HIS A 302 7.44 -9.25 2.96
CA HIS A 302 6.34 -8.39 3.39
C HIS A 302 5.00 -8.86 2.81
N TYR A 303 4.99 -9.42 1.58
CA TYR A 303 3.81 -10.09 1.03
C TYR A 303 3.38 -11.28 1.90
N ARG A 304 4.32 -12.13 2.34
CA ARG A 304 4.01 -13.24 3.24
C ARG A 304 3.48 -12.76 4.60
N GLN A 305 4.10 -11.73 5.17
CA GLN A 305 3.63 -11.12 6.43
C GLN A 305 2.23 -10.50 6.28
N ALA A 306 1.96 -9.85 5.15
CA ALA A 306 0.65 -9.29 4.85
C ALA A 306 -0.40 -10.39 4.66
N ALA A 307 -0.08 -11.48 3.95
CA ALA A 307 -0.97 -12.63 3.79
C ALA A 307 -1.37 -13.23 5.15
N ASP A 308 -0.38 -13.42 6.03
CA ASP A 308 -0.62 -13.90 7.40
C ASP A 308 -1.53 -12.95 8.18
N ALA A 309 -1.31 -11.64 8.07
CA ALA A 309 -2.11 -10.63 8.78
C ALA A 309 -3.56 -10.58 8.26
N LEU A 310 -3.75 -10.57 6.95
CA LEU A 310 -5.09 -10.59 6.33
C LEU A 310 -5.81 -11.93 6.59
N GLY A 311 -5.06 -13.04 6.59
CA GLY A 311 -5.59 -14.36 6.93
C GLY A 311 -6.19 -14.44 8.33
N LYS A 312 -5.60 -13.74 9.30
CA LYS A 312 -6.05 -13.67 10.72
C LYS A 312 -7.13 -12.63 10.95
N ALA A 313 -7.30 -11.66 10.05
CA ALA A 313 -8.27 -10.59 10.21
C ALA A 313 -9.70 -11.09 10.01
N ASP A 314 -10.64 -10.40 10.66
CA ASP A 314 -12.07 -10.56 10.40
C ASP A 314 -12.38 -10.17 8.94
N LYS A 315 -13.05 -11.05 8.20
CA LYS A 315 -13.32 -10.86 6.77
C LYS A 315 -14.36 -9.78 6.52
N ASP A 316 -15.35 -9.64 7.40
CA ASP A 316 -16.37 -8.59 7.29
C ASP A 316 -15.74 -7.23 7.56
N TRP A 317 -14.79 -7.16 8.50
CA TRP A 317 -14.02 -5.94 8.72
C TRP A 317 -13.17 -5.58 7.50
N LEU A 318 -12.45 -6.54 6.90
CA LEU A 318 -11.68 -6.30 5.66
C LEU A 318 -12.60 -5.83 4.52
N ALA A 319 -13.76 -6.45 4.36
CA ALA A 319 -14.74 -6.06 3.35
C ALA A 319 -15.27 -4.64 3.56
N SER A 320 -15.40 -4.19 4.81
CA SER A 320 -15.83 -2.82 5.15
C SER A 320 -14.85 -1.73 4.68
N LEU A 321 -13.58 -2.08 4.45
CA LEU A 321 -12.60 -1.17 3.86
C LEU A 321 -12.91 -0.85 2.39
N ILE A 322 -13.60 -1.74 1.67
CA ILE A 322 -13.93 -1.59 0.26
C ILE A 322 -15.27 -0.86 0.14
N THR A 323 -15.21 0.45 0.06
CA THR A 323 -16.41 1.30 0.07
C THR A 323 -17.10 1.41 -1.29
N ARG A 324 -16.39 1.16 -2.39
CA ARG A 324 -16.98 1.11 -3.74
C ARG A 324 -16.35 0.03 -4.60
N ARG A 325 -17.19 -0.68 -5.37
CA ARG A 325 -16.79 -1.59 -6.45
C ARG A 325 -17.34 -1.05 -7.77
N ILE A 326 -16.47 -0.90 -8.75
CA ILE A 326 -16.78 -0.29 -10.04
C ILE A 326 -16.38 -1.30 -11.14
N PRO A 327 -17.27 -1.68 -12.06
CA PRO A 327 -16.89 -2.57 -13.16
C PRO A 327 -15.90 -1.87 -14.11
N LEU A 328 -15.02 -2.64 -14.76
CA LEU A 328 -13.98 -2.15 -15.67
C LEU A 328 -14.52 -1.16 -16.70
N GLN A 329 -15.69 -1.43 -17.28
CA GLN A 329 -16.33 -0.57 -18.30
C GLN A 329 -16.62 0.85 -17.79
N ARG A 330 -16.72 1.02 -16.48
CA ARG A 330 -16.98 2.31 -15.81
C ARG A 330 -15.77 2.77 -14.97
N ALA A 331 -14.59 2.23 -15.22
CA ALA A 331 -13.40 2.45 -14.39
C ALA A 331 -13.05 3.92 -14.16
N GLN A 332 -13.41 4.83 -15.06
CA GLN A 332 -13.21 6.28 -14.88
C GLN A 332 -13.88 6.81 -13.59
N GLU A 333 -15.02 6.22 -13.17
CA GLU A 333 -15.74 6.61 -11.96
C GLU A 333 -14.95 6.27 -10.68
N ALA A 334 -14.04 5.29 -10.74
CA ALA A 334 -13.20 4.91 -9.62
C ALA A 334 -12.18 6.00 -9.23
N PHE A 335 -11.89 6.92 -10.14
CA PHE A 335 -10.96 8.04 -9.92
C PHE A 335 -11.65 9.32 -9.46
N ALA A 336 -12.98 9.39 -9.50
CA ALA A 336 -13.75 10.48 -8.92
C ALA A 336 -13.66 10.41 -7.39
N ALA A 337 -13.36 11.55 -6.75
CA ALA A 337 -13.26 11.61 -5.29
C ALA A 337 -14.65 11.63 -4.64
N HIS A 338 -14.84 10.80 -3.63
CA HIS A 338 -16.01 10.83 -2.75
C HIS A 338 -15.54 10.90 -1.29
N SER A 339 -16.32 11.61 -0.45
CA SER A 339 -15.96 11.85 0.96
C SER A 339 -15.84 10.55 1.77
N ASP A 340 -16.65 9.56 1.43
CA ASP A 340 -16.77 8.31 2.16
C ASP A 340 -15.84 7.20 1.65
N ASP A 341 -15.04 7.51 0.62
CA ASP A 341 -14.10 6.52 0.08
C ASP A 341 -13.02 6.17 1.10
N VAL A 342 -12.90 4.87 1.38
CA VAL A 342 -11.71 4.27 1.99
C VAL A 342 -10.91 3.56 0.89
N LYS A 343 -11.40 2.43 0.37
CA LYS A 343 -10.82 1.74 -0.78
C LYS A 343 -11.85 1.62 -1.90
N VAL A 344 -11.44 2.04 -3.09
CA VAL A 344 -12.19 1.82 -4.33
C VAL A 344 -11.54 0.67 -5.09
N VAL A 345 -12.36 -0.21 -5.63
CA VAL A 345 -11.93 -1.41 -6.36
C VAL A 345 -12.57 -1.40 -7.74
N ILE A 346 -11.80 -1.76 -8.76
CA ILE A 346 -12.31 -2.01 -10.12
C ILE A 346 -12.38 -3.51 -10.32
N THR A 347 -13.58 -4.05 -10.66
CA THR A 347 -13.78 -5.46 -11.01
C THR A 347 -13.47 -5.68 -12.50
N LEU A 348 -12.74 -6.74 -12.82
CA LEU A 348 -12.19 -7.01 -14.15
C LEU A 348 -12.93 -8.11 -14.90
N ASP A 349 -13.65 -8.98 -14.19
CA ASP A 349 -14.30 -10.18 -14.66
C ASP A 349 -15.73 -9.97 -15.19
N GLY A 350 -16.20 -8.72 -15.24
CA GLY A 350 -17.56 -8.38 -15.70
C GLY A 350 -18.66 -8.77 -14.70
N SER A 351 -18.31 -9.21 -13.49
CA SER A 351 -19.27 -9.38 -12.40
C SER A 351 -19.69 -7.99 -11.90
N SER A 352 -20.98 -7.70 -12.04
CA SER A 352 -21.63 -6.44 -11.63
C SER A 352 -22.27 -6.58 -10.27
#